data_0fdde84536a1dc50c8102007d57d534f
#
_entry.id   0fdde84536a1dc50c8102007d57d534f
#
_cell.length_a   1.000
_cell.length_b   1.000
_cell.length_c   1.000
_cell.angle_alpha   90.00
_cell.angle_beta   90.00
_cell.angle_gamma   90.00
#
_symmetry.space_group_name_H-M   'P 1'
#
loop_
_entity.id
_entity.type
_entity.pdbx_description
1 polymer ?
#
loop_
_entity_poly.entity_id
_entity_poly.type
_entity_poly.pdbx_seq_one_letter_code
_entity_poly.pdbx_strand_id
1 'polypeptide(L)'
;MPSIQVLNMQGASVGEMQLKDEIFAIEPNTAAMHLVVRSILANKRQGTQSALTRGMVRGGGRKIYRQKGTGNARHHGNRAPQFAHGGVVFAPQPRDYVINVPKKVRRLAMKSALTEKFNAGEILVVDQIKFEEVKTKFAAKMLKD
;
A
#
# COMPACT_ATOMS: atom_id res chain seq x y z
N MET A 1 -10.38 0.20 -32.83
CA MET A 1 -9.15 -0.35 -32.22
C MET A 1 -8.26 0.82 -31.87
N PRO A 2 -7.88 1.01 -30.61
CA PRO A 2 -6.95 2.05 -30.25
C PRO A 2 -5.56 1.75 -30.81
N SER A 3 -4.88 2.77 -31.32
CA SER A 3 -3.53 2.66 -31.85
C SER A 3 -2.59 3.61 -31.12
N ILE A 4 -1.32 3.25 -31.05
CA ILE A 4 -0.27 4.04 -30.39
C ILE A 4 0.98 4.09 -31.26
N GLN A 5 1.64 5.24 -31.28
CA GLN A 5 2.90 5.40 -31.97
C GLN A 5 4.03 4.69 -31.21
N VAL A 6 4.87 3.98 -31.97
CA VAL A 6 6.09 3.35 -31.47
C VAL A 6 7.26 4.28 -31.73
N LEU A 7 7.97 4.63 -30.67
CA LEU A 7 9.12 5.53 -30.71
C LEU A 7 10.43 4.73 -30.64
N ASN A 8 11.50 5.30 -31.17
CA ASN A 8 12.86 4.82 -30.90
C ASN A 8 13.43 5.46 -29.61
N MET A 9 14.65 5.10 -29.24
CA MET A 9 15.35 5.66 -28.08
C MET A 9 15.64 7.18 -28.18
N GLN A 10 15.51 7.77 -29.37
CA GLN A 10 15.73 9.20 -29.65
C GLN A 10 14.41 9.98 -29.78
N GLY A 11 13.26 9.36 -29.44
CA GLY A 11 11.95 9.98 -29.51
C GLY A 11 11.36 10.08 -30.93
N ALA A 12 12.03 9.55 -31.96
CA ALA A 12 11.49 9.55 -33.32
C ALA A 12 10.49 8.39 -33.52
N SER A 13 9.38 8.64 -34.23
CA SER A 13 8.39 7.62 -34.55
C SER A 13 8.93 6.61 -35.56
N VAL A 14 8.82 5.33 -35.22
CA VAL A 14 9.27 4.19 -36.06
C VAL A 14 8.08 3.51 -36.72
N GLY A 15 6.92 3.54 -36.09
CA GLY A 15 5.71 2.87 -36.60
C GLY A 15 4.51 3.06 -35.71
N GLU A 16 3.44 2.36 -35.99
CA GLU A 16 2.21 2.35 -35.23
C GLU A 16 1.83 0.93 -34.83
N MET A 17 1.38 0.76 -33.57
CA MET A 17 0.95 -0.52 -33.04
C MET A 17 -0.53 -0.46 -32.66
N GLN A 18 -1.29 -1.46 -33.13
CA GLN A 18 -2.69 -1.62 -32.73
C GLN A 18 -2.79 -2.29 -31.37
N LEU A 19 -3.63 -1.73 -30.50
CA LEU A 19 -3.88 -2.23 -29.14
C LEU A 19 -5.18 -3.01 -29.10
N LYS A 20 -5.27 -4.01 -28.21
CA LYS A 20 -6.49 -4.81 -28.05
C LYS A 20 -7.58 -4.03 -27.32
N ASP A 21 -8.78 -3.96 -27.90
CA ASP A 21 -9.95 -3.29 -27.32
C ASP A 21 -10.30 -3.82 -25.93
N GLU A 22 -10.17 -5.13 -25.73
CA GLU A 22 -10.45 -5.79 -24.44
C GLU A 22 -9.59 -5.31 -23.26
N ILE A 23 -8.52 -4.57 -23.54
CA ILE A 23 -7.57 -4.09 -22.53
C ILE A 23 -7.55 -2.56 -22.45
N PHE A 24 -7.57 -1.89 -23.59
CA PHE A 24 -7.32 -0.45 -23.68
C PHE A 24 -8.57 0.37 -24.08
N ALA A 25 -9.71 -0.28 -24.34
CA ALA A 25 -10.96 0.38 -24.70
C ALA A 25 -12.14 -0.03 -23.80
N ILE A 26 -11.87 -0.43 -22.58
CA ILE A 26 -12.92 -0.75 -21.60
C ILE A 26 -13.38 0.51 -20.87
N GLU A 27 -14.56 0.49 -20.30
CA GLU A 27 -15.02 1.53 -19.37
C GLU A 27 -14.24 1.41 -18.04
N PRO A 28 -13.51 2.47 -17.60
CA PRO A 28 -12.70 2.41 -16.39
C PRO A 28 -13.55 2.27 -15.12
N ASN A 29 -13.23 1.26 -14.30
CA ASN A 29 -13.89 1.02 -13.01
C ASN A 29 -13.04 1.54 -11.84
N THR A 30 -13.31 2.77 -11.42
CA THR A 30 -12.58 3.45 -10.33
C THR A 30 -12.70 2.74 -8.99
N ALA A 31 -13.87 2.13 -8.69
CA ALA A 31 -14.08 1.39 -7.45
C ALA A 31 -13.19 0.13 -7.37
N ALA A 32 -13.04 -0.60 -8.49
CA ALA A 32 -12.15 -1.75 -8.57
C ALA A 32 -10.67 -1.33 -8.41
N MET A 33 -10.25 -0.24 -9.06
CA MET A 33 -8.89 0.32 -8.91
C MET A 33 -8.61 0.71 -7.45
N HIS A 34 -9.50 1.46 -6.81
CA HIS A 34 -9.38 1.85 -5.41
C HIS A 34 -9.26 0.64 -4.47
N LEU A 35 -10.11 -0.39 -4.67
CA LEU A 35 -10.07 -1.62 -3.87
C LEU A 35 -8.71 -2.33 -3.98
N VAL A 36 -8.18 -2.43 -5.20
CA VAL A 36 -6.88 -3.07 -5.44
C VAL A 36 -5.74 -2.25 -4.84
N VAL A 37 -5.75 -0.93 -4.95
CA VAL A 37 -4.74 -0.06 -4.32
C VAL A 37 -4.78 -0.21 -2.80
N ARG A 38 -5.96 -0.20 -2.18
CA ARG A 38 -6.11 -0.47 -0.74
C ARG A 38 -5.54 -1.83 -0.34
N SER A 39 -5.80 -2.86 -1.14
CA SER A 39 -5.26 -4.21 -0.90
C SER A 39 -3.73 -4.20 -0.96
N ILE A 40 -3.12 -3.59 -1.98
CA ILE A 40 -1.67 -3.50 -2.12
C ILE A 40 -1.04 -2.77 -0.93
N LEU A 41 -1.60 -1.62 -0.54
CA LEU A 41 -1.09 -0.83 0.58
C LEU A 41 -1.24 -1.58 1.92
N ALA A 42 -2.37 -2.26 2.13
CA ALA A 42 -2.60 -3.06 3.33
C ALA A 42 -1.62 -4.25 3.40
N ASN A 43 -1.42 -4.96 2.28
CA ASN A 43 -0.53 -6.13 2.21
C ASN A 43 0.96 -5.77 2.38
N LYS A 44 1.36 -4.51 2.19
CA LYS A 44 2.71 -4.04 2.49
C LYS A 44 2.98 -3.85 3.98
N ARG A 45 1.93 -3.78 4.82
CA ARG A 45 2.07 -3.57 6.26
C ARG A 45 2.54 -4.85 6.95
N GLN A 46 3.63 -4.76 7.69
CA GLN A 46 4.19 -5.90 8.43
C GLN A 46 3.35 -6.34 9.63
N GLY A 47 2.63 -5.40 10.27
CA GLY A 47 1.71 -5.70 11.37
C GLY A 47 2.35 -6.13 12.69
N THR A 48 3.62 -5.82 12.93
CA THR A 48 4.39 -6.22 14.11
C THR A 48 4.25 -5.26 15.30
N GLN A 49 3.43 -4.21 15.18
CA GLN A 49 3.21 -3.29 16.30
C GLN A 49 2.60 -4.01 17.49
N SER A 50 3.15 -3.76 18.68
CA SER A 50 2.69 -4.34 19.92
C SER A 50 2.87 -3.37 21.08
N ALA A 51 1.91 -3.34 21.99
CA ALA A 51 2.06 -2.65 23.26
C ALA A 51 1.48 -3.52 24.38
N LEU A 52 2.00 -3.32 25.59
CA LEU A 52 1.66 -4.14 26.75
C LEU A 52 0.31 -3.73 27.31
N THR A 53 -0.62 -4.67 27.43
CA THR A 53 -1.84 -4.49 28.23
C THR A 53 -1.53 -4.58 29.71
N ARG A 54 -2.45 -4.14 30.56
CA ARG A 54 -2.25 -4.23 32.04
C ARG A 54 -1.97 -5.65 32.55
N GLY A 55 -2.38 -6.68 31.82
CA GLY A 55 -2.08 -8.08 32.16
C GLY A 55 -0.67 -8.48 31.85
N MET A 56 -0.08 -7.88 30.80
CA MET A 56 1.27 -8.19 30.29
C MET A 56 2.37 -7.39 31.01
N VAL A 57 2.05 -6.24 31.59
CA VAL A 57 3.01 -5.41 32.33
C VAL A 57 3.49 -6.17 33.56
N ARG A 58 4.80 -6.22 33.74
CA ARG A 58 5.45 -6.89 34.88
C ARG A 58 5.17 -6.15 36.20
N GLY A 59 4.96 -6.91 37.28
CA GLY A 59 4.82 -6.38 38.63
C GLY A 59 3.34 -6.19 39.06
N GLY A 60 3.11 -5.51 40.18
CA GLY A 60 1.82 -4.97 40.62
C GLY A 60 0.66 -5.95 40.85
N GLY A 61 0.88 -7.20 41.18
CA GLY A 61 -0.18 -8.16 41.54
C GLY A 61 -0.88 -7.86 42.87
N ARG A 62 -0.24 -7.10 43.77
CA ARG A 62 -0.77 -6.73 45.08
C ARG A 62 -1.69 -5.53 44.98
N LYS A 63 -2.74 -5.47 45.83
CA LYS A 63 -3.56 -4.27 46.03
C LYS A 63 -2.72 -3.17 46.66
N ILE A 64 -2.81 -1.94 46.12
CA ILE A 64 -1.96 -0.81 46.54
C ILE A 64 -2.22 -0.45 48.04
N TYR A 65 -3.50 -0.40 48.42
CA TYR A 65 -3.95 -0.11 49.79
C TYR A 65 -5.30 -0.74 50.07
N ARG A 66 -5.76 -0.72 51.34
CA ARG A 66 -7.02 -1.26 51.79
C ARG A 66 -8.21 -0.60 51.10
N GLN A 67 -9.35 -1.32 50.96
CA GLN A 67 -10.52 -0.90 50.18
C GLN A 67 -11.24 0.36 50.68
N LYS A 68 -11.21 0.59 51.98
CA LYS A 68 -11.87 1.73 52.68
C LYS A 68 -10.97 2.30 53.75
N GLY A 69 -11.25 3.54 54.24
CA GLY A 69 -10.54 4.17 55.36
C GLY A 69 -9.16 4.77 55.02
N THR A 70 -8.88 5.09 53.72
CA THR A 70 -7.65 5.77 53.30
C THR A 70 -7.89 7.18 52.79
N GLY A 71 -9.15 7.58 52.59
CA GLY A 71 -9.47 8.85 51.92
C GLY A 71 -9.15 8.93 50.41
N ASN A 72 -8.52 7.90 49.84
CA ASN A 72 -8.11 7.85 48.44
C ASN A 72 -9.14 7.08 47.59
N ALA A 73 -9.09 7.27 46.27
CA ALA A 73 -9.87 6.51 45.29
C ALA A 73 -9.56 5.01 45.39
N ARG A 74 -10.54 4.17 45.11
CA ARG A 74 -10.39 2.72 45.21
C ARG A 74 -9.59 2.19 44.02
N HIS A 75 -8.43 1.60 44.26
CA HIS A 75 -7.58 0.97 43.26
C HIS A 75 -7.21 -0.46 43.66
N HIS A 76 -6.96 -1.30 42.66
CA HIS A 76 -6.41 -2.64 42.88
C HIS A 76 -4.87 -2.59 42.81
N GLY A 77 -4.29 -2.68 41.64
CA GLY A 77 -2.84 -2.68 41.42
C GLY A 77 -2.38 -1.48 40.61
N ASN A 78 -1.08 -1.24 40.61
CA ASN A 78 -0.44 -0.11 39.94
C ASN A 78 -0.19 -0.31 38.43
N ARG A 79 -0.57 -1.49 37.87
CA ARG A 79 -0.46 -1.77 36.43
C ARG A 79 -1.61 -1.19 35.59
N ALA A 80 -2.61 -0.60 36.25
CA ALA A 80 -3.76 -0.01 35.56
C ALA A 80 -3.32 1.21 34.72
N PRO A 81 -4.01 1.51 33.61
CA PRO A 81 -3.59 2.55 32.65
C PRO A 81 -3.46 3.97 33.22
N GLN A 82 -4.15 4.26 34.32
CA GLN A 82 -4.08 5.56 35.00
C GLN A 82 -2.77 5.78 35.78
N PHE A 83 -1.99 4.73 36.00
CA PHE A 83 -0.70 4.84 36.71
C PHE A 83 0.47 4.96 35.73
N ALA A 84 1.50 5.67 36.14
CA ALA A 84 2.77 5.70 35.43
C ALA A 84 3.33 4.27 35.29
N HIS A 85 3.81 3.94 34.10
CA HIS A 85 4.27 2.60 33.71
C HIS A 85 3.18 1.50 33.74
N GLY A 86 1.91 1.87 33.81
CA GLY A 86 0.79 0.95 33.65
C GLY A 86 0.60 0.49 32.20
N GLY A 87 -0.28 -0.48 31.99
CA GLY A 87 -0.57 -0.99 30.65
C GLY A 87 -1.39 -0.03 29.80
N VAL A 88 -1.35 -0.22 28.48
CA VAL A 88 -2.15 0.54 27.53
C VAL A 88 -3.53 -0.09 27.38
N VAL A 89 -4.59 0.74 27.40
CA VAL A 89 -5.97 0.30 27.10
C VAL A 89 -6.08 0.08 25.60
N PHE A 90 -6.70 -1.03 25.17
CA PHE A 90 -6.78 -1.40 23.76
C PHE A 90 -5.41 -1.33 23.04
N ALA A 91 -4.38 -1.86 23.71
CA ALA A 91 -3.04 -1.92 23.18
C ALA A 91 -3.02 -2.58 21.79
N PRO A 92 -2.29 -2.02 20.81
CA PRO A 92 -2.11 -2.68 19.53
C PRO A 92 -1.46 -4.04 19.72
N GLN A 93 -1.95 -5.03 19.01
CA GLN A 93 -1.40 -6.38 18.98
C GLN A 93 -0.93 -6.71 17.57
N PRO A 94 0.08 -7.57 17.41
CA PRO A 94 0.49 -8.05 16.09
C PRO A 94 -0.69 -8.68 15.36
N ARG A 95 -0.89 -8.28 14.10
CA ARG A 95 -1.95 -8.80 13.24
C ARG A 95 -1.60 -8.71 11.78
N ASP A 96 -2.21 -9.55 10.97
CA ASP A 96 -2.14 -9.44 9.52
C ASP A 96 -3.13 -8.40 9.00
N TYR A 97 -2.66 -7.60 8.05
CA TYR A 97 -3.46 -6.59 7.35
C TYR A 97 -3.89 -7.04 5.95
N VAL A 98 -3.75 -8.34 5.65
CA VAL A 98 -4.00 -8.88 4.32
C VAL A 98 -5.46 -8.68 3.90
N ILE A 99 -5.64 -8.04 2.75
CA ILE A 99 -6.93 -7.91 2.07
C ILE A 99 -6.87 -8.73 0.79
N ASN A 100 -7.66 -9.80 0.74
CA ASN A 100 -7.76 -10.65 -0.42
C ASN A 100 -8.76 -10.07 -1.43
N VAL A 101 -8.28 -9.84 -2.66
CA VAL A 101 -9.11 -9.39 -3.79
C VAL A 101 -9.17 -10.48 -4.85
N PRO A 102 -10.36 -10.85 -5.36
CA PRO A 102 -10.51 -11.86 -6.41
C PRO A 102 -9.68 -11.54 -7.66
N LYS A 103 -9.11 -12.56 -8.31
CA LYS A 103 -8.28 -12.40 -9.52
C LYS A 103 -8.99 -11.62 -10.64
N LYS A 104 -10.30 -11.86 -10.82
CA LYS A 104 -11.12 -11.16 -11.85
C LYS A 104 -11.16 -9.65 -11.58
N VAL A 105 -11.34 -9.23 -10.32
CA VAL A 105 -11.37 -7.81 -9.94
C VAL A 105 -10.00 -7.16 -10.11
N ARG A 106 -8.89 -7.86 -9.77
CA ARG A 106 -7.53 -7.35 -10.01
C ARG A 106 -7.25 -7.13 -11.50
N ARG A 107 -7.69 -8.08 -12.36
CA ARG A 107 -7.55 -7.95 -13.81
C ARG A 107 -8.37 -6.78 -14.36
N LEU A 108 -9.61 -6.60 -13.88
CA LEU A 108 -10.45 -5.47 -14.25
C LEU A 108 -9.80 -4.13 -13.85
N ALA A 109 -9.30 -4.03 -12.63
CA ALA A 109 -8.60 -2.84 -12.15
C ALA A 109 -7.36 -2.50 -12.98
N MET A 110 -6.56 -3.52 -13.36
CA MET A 110 -5.38 -3.32 -14.21
C MET A 110 -5.76 -2.82 -15.60
N LYS A 111 -6.75 -3.46 -16.24
CA LYS A 111 -7.26 -3.02 -17.54
C LYS A 111 -7.81 -1.60 -17.49
N SER A 112 -8.59 -1.28 -16.44
CA SER A 112 -9.13 0.08 -16.22
C SER A 112 -8.01 1.12 -16.09
N ALA A 113 -6.96 0.84 -15.34
CA ALA A 113 -5.82 1.73 -15.20
C ALA A 113 -5.06 1.95 -16.52
N LEU A 114 -4.88 0.88 -17.31
CA LEU A 114 -4.23 0.97 -18.62
C LEU A 114 -5.08 1.78 -19.61
N THR A 115 -6.39 1.57 -19.64
CA THR A 115 -7.30 2.37 -20.48
C THR A 115 -7.27 3.85 -20.10
N GLU A 116 -7.29 4.15 -18.81
CA GLU A 116 -7.27 5.54 -18.32
C GLU A 116 -5.95 6.24 -18.69
N LYS A 117 -4.82 5.57 -18.50
CA LYS A 117 -3.51 6.07 -18.91
C LYS A 117 -3.37 6.25 -20.42
N PHE A 118 -3.93 5.32 -21.20
CA PHE A 118 -3.97 5.44 -22.65
C PHE A 118 -4.78 6.66 -23.08
N ASN A 119 -5.98 6.85 -22.53
CA ASN A 119 -6.86 7.98 -22.84
C ASN A 119 -6.25 9.33 -22.43
N ALA A 120 -5.45 9.35 -21.37
CA ALA A 120 -4.70 10.52 -20.92
C ALA A 120 -3.43 10.81 -21.76
N GLY A 121 -3.04 9.92 -22.70
CA GLY A 121 -1.81 10.05 -23.48
C GLY A 121 -0.54 9.86 -22.66
N GLU A 122 -0.61 9.18 -21.52
CA GLU A 122 0.52 8.98 -20.60
C GLU A 122 1.27 7.65 -20.84
N ILE A 123 0.98 6.96 -21.94
CA ILE A 123 1.67 5.73 -22.33
C ILE A 123 2.59 6.02 -23.50
N LEU A 124 3.86 5.70 -23.34
CA LEU A 124 4.86 5.73 -24.40
C LEU A 124 5.31 4.30 -24.72
N VAL A 125 5.39 3.97 -25.99
CA VAL A 125 5.86 2.66 -26.45
C VAL A 125 7.19 2.86 -27.18
N VAL A 126 8.21 2.15 -26.73
CA VAL A 126 9.55 2.20 -27.33
C VAL A 126 9.83 0.86 -28.00
N ASP A 127 10.30 0.87 -29.24
CA ASP A 127 10.59 -0.32 -30.03
C ASP A 127 11.68 -1.17 -29.33
N GLN A 128 12.84 -0.59 -29.09
CA GLN A 128 13.96 -1.32 -28.51
C GLN A 128 14.77 -0.43 -27.58
N ILE A 129 15.06 -0.95 -26.38
CA ILE A 129 15.97 -0.31 -25.41
C ILE A 129 17.26 -1.12 -25.39
N LYS A 130 18.28 -0.65 -26.09
CA LYS A 130 19.59 -1.30 -26.17
C LYS A 130 20.71 -0.27 -26.00
N PHE A 131 21.51 -0.45 -24.96
CA PHE A 131 22.70 0.37 -24.73
C PHE A 131 23.95 -0.45 -25.05
N GLU A 132 24.93 0.18 -25.69
CA GLU A 132 26.25 -0.44 -26.01
C GLU A 132 27.07 -0.63 -24.75
N GLU A 133 26.96 0.31 -23.79
CA GLU A 133 27.66 0.28 -22.51
C GLU A 133 26.66 0.45 -21.34
N VAL A 134 26.97 -0.20 -20.23
CA VAL A 134 26.16 -0.10 -18.98
C VAL A 134 26.52 1.21 -18.25
N LYS A 135 25.96 2.32 -18.71
CA LYS A 135 26.14 3.66 -18.11
C LYS A 135 24.79 4.34 -17.92
N THR A 136 24.54 4.84 -16.72
CA THR A 136 23.29 5.57 -16.36
C THR A 136 23.09 6.85 -17.17
N LYS A 137 24.18 7.46 -17.68
CA LYS A 137 24.15 8.67 -18.54
C LYS A 137 23.29 8.44 -19.80
N PHE A 138 23.40 7.27 -20.45
CA PHE A 138 22.63 6.97 -21.67
C PHE A 138 21.15 6.81 -21.37
N ALA A 139 20.80 6.13 -20.26
CA ALA A 139 19.41 6.02 -19.81
C ALA A 139 18.82 7.39 -19.44
N ALA A 140 19.57 8.22 -18.74
CA ALA A 140 19.15 9.57 -18.39
C ALA A 140 18.95 10.48 -19.61
N LYS A 141 19.72 10.30 -20.68
CA LYS A 141 19.52 11.01 -21.94
C LYS A 141 18.23 10.56 -22.63
N MET A 142 18.03 9.25 -22.79
CA MET A 142 16.81 8.68 -23.39
C MET A 142 15.51 9.14 -22.69
N LEU A 143 15.54 9.35 -21.35
CA LEU A 143 14.38 9.81 -20.59
C LEU A 143 14.13 11.33 -20.70
N LYS A 144 15.08 12.10 -21.25
CA LYS A 144 14.95 13.54 -21.47
C LYS A 144 14.51 13.89 -22.90
N ASP A 145 14.89 13.05 -23.85
CA ASP A 145 14.51 13.15 -25.25
C ASP A 145 13.10 12.63 -25.46
#